data_1c3547e5a25d7d81097fcbe585a625ba
#
_entry.id   1c3547e5a25d7d81097fcbe585a625ba
#
_cell.length_a   1.000
_cell.length_b   1.000
_cell.length_c   1.000
_cell.angle_alpha   90.00
_cell.angle_beta   90.00
_cell.angle_gamma   90.00
#
_symmetry.space_group_name_H-M   'P 1'
#
loop_
_entity.id
_entity.type
_entity.pdbx_description
1 polymer ?
#
loop_
_entity_poly.entity_id
_entity_poly.type
_entity_poly.pdbx_seq_one_letter_code
_entity_poly.pdbx_strand_id
1 'polypeptide(L)'
;AVYEKIIFLTDYDLNAADNQNIASVFLGKASVCQGYAKATQYLLNHLGVMCTLVQGTVGTGEAHAWNLVRVDGDYYYVDTTWGDASYRMEDGSEQSSLPDINYDYLCVTTEDLLRTHTIEGAVPMPECTAVDANYYVREGSYFTAYDTGQMQEVFDKAWESGRTDITIKCSDEYCYEEICNALIGEQEIFSYMQGDNSSITYAQNQKQLSLTFWVTNE
;
A
#
# COMPACT_ATOMS: atom_id res chain seq x y z
N ALA A 1 12.09 2.57 1.68
CA ALA A 1 12.93 3.02 2.82
C ALA A 1 12.21 4.05 3.73
N VAL A 2 11.86 5.31 3.26
CA VAL A 2 11.20 6.30 4.15
C VAL A 2 9.81 5.81 4.58
N TYR A 3 9.01 5.32 3.66
CA TYR A 3 7.67 4.77 3.88
C TYR A 3 7.67 3.72 5.01
N GLU A 4 8.40 2.67 4.85
CA GLU A 4 8.58 1.58 5.81
C GLU A 4 9.13 2.09 7.15
N LYS A 5 10.13 3.02 7.08
CA LYS A 5 10.75 3.56 8.28
C LYS A 5 9.76 4.33 9.16
N ILE A 6 8.87 5.11 8.57
CA ILE A 6 7.82 5.83 9.30
C ILE A 6 6.84 4.84 9.91
N ILE A 7 6.38 3.86 9.13
CA ILE A 7 5.44 2.83 9.58
C ILE A 7 6.00 2.04 10.76
N PHE A 8 7.23 1.51 10.66
CA PHE A 8 7.85 0.75 11.75
C PHE A 8 8.28 1.60 12.97
N LEU A 9 8.32 2.92 12.83
CA LEU A 9 8.71 3.80 13.93
C LEU A 9 7.53 4.24 14.78
N THR A 10 6.31 4.20 14.25
CA THR A 10 5.17 4.94 14.79
C THR A 10 3.93 4.07 14.78
N ASP A 11 3.24 3.98 15.90
CA ASP A 11 1.90 3.38 15.97
C ASP A 11 0.83 4.45 15.74
N TYR A 12 -0.31 4.08 15.17
CA TYR A 12 -1.44 5.00 15.04
C TYR A 12 -2.19 5.09 16.37
N ASP A 13 -2.29 6.31 16.94
CA ASP A 13 -2.99 6.55 18.22
C ASP A 13 -3.62 7.94 18.25
N LEU A 14 -4.94 7.98 18.31
CA LEU A 14 -5.73 9.21 18.42
C LEU A 14 -5.46 9.98 19.73
N ASN A 15 -5.01 9.30 20.77
CA ASN A 15 -4.77 9.86 22.10
C ASN A 15 -3.32 10.26 22.35
N ALA A 16 -2.43 10.03 21.38
CA ALA A 16 -1.01 10.38 21.51
C ALA A 16 -0.82 11.89 21.73
N ALA A 17 0.10 12.26 22.61
CA ALA A 17 0.44 13.65 22.86
C ALA A 17 1.03 14.30 21.60
N ASP A 18 0.59 15.54 21.30
CA ASP A 18 1.05 16.30 20.13
C ASP A 18 0.92 15.53 18.80
N ASN A 19 -0.07 14.66 18.68
CA ASN A 19 -0.22 13.66 17.63
C ASN A 19 -0.29 14.21 16.18
N GLN A 20 -0.41 15.53 16.00
CA GLN A 20 -0.45 16.17 14.68
C GLN A 20 0.90 16.78 14.24
N ASN A 21 1.98 16.55 14.97
CA ASN A 21 3.29 17.06 14.60
C ASN A 21 4.35 15.95 14.55
N ILE A 22 5.49 16.25 13.90
CA ILE A 22 6.56 15.27 13.70
C ILE A 22 7.23 14.78 15.00
N ALA A 23 7.09 15.53 16.09
CA ALA A 23 7.65 15.10 17.37
C ALA A 23 6.94 13.86 17.91
N SER A 24 5.65 13.72 17.68
CA SER A 24 4.89 12.52 18.05
C SER A 24 5.42 11.28 17.34
N VAL A 25 5.81 11.40 16.07
CA VAL A 25 6.41 10.31 15.27
C VAL A 25 7.82 9.98 15.76
N PHE A 26 8.71 10.98 15.82
CA PHE A 26 10.13 10.72 16.06
C PHE A 26 10.48 10.49 17.52
N LEU A 27 9.77 11.12 18.45
CA LEU A 27 10.03 11.04 19.88
C LEU A 27 8.97 10.24 20.63
N GLY A 28 7.69 10.48 20.32
CA GLY A 28 6.56 9.82 20.97
C GLY A 28 6.30 8.41 20.44
N LYS A 29 6.64 8.13 19.19
CA LYS A 29 6.39 6.86 18.48
C LYS A 29 4.91 6.50 18.38
N ALA A 30 4.02 7.48 18.49
CA ALA A 30 2.59 7.32 18.31
C ALA A 30 2.00 8.62 17.75
N SER A 31 1.20 8.55 16.70
CA SER A 31 0.74 9.72 15.96
C SER A 31 -0.57 9.46 15.22
N VAL A 32 -1.11 10.49 14.56
CA VAL A 32 -2.21 10.39 13.61
C VAL A 32 -1.75 10.78 12.21
N CYS A 33 -2.63 10.67 11.21
CA CYS A 33 -2.34 10.92 9.80
C CYS A 33 -1.54 12.19 9.53
N GLN A 34 -1.86 13.29 10.21
CA GLN A 34 -1.17 14.57 10.05
C GLN A 34 0.30 14.50 10.50
N GLY A 35 0.62 13.76 11.57
CA GLY A 35 2.01 13.56 12.02
C GLY A 35 2.77 12.64 11.04
N TYR A 36 2.18 11.52 10.62
CA TYR A 36 2.74 10.63 9.61
C TYR A 36 3.10 11.38 8.33
N ALA A 37 2.14 12.12 7.77
CA ALA A 37 2.34 12.86 6.52
C ALA A 37 3.41 13.96 6.65
N LYS A 38 3.45 14.69 7.78
CA LYS A 38 4.50 15.68 8.05
C LYS A 38 5.88 15.07 8.25
N ALA A 39 5.98 13.93 8.93
CA ALA A 39 7.23 13.21 9.11
C ALA A 39 7.76 12.66 7.78
N THR A 40 6.89 12.12 6.94
CA THR A 40 7.20 11.68 5.57
C THR A 40 7.73 12.85 4.74
N GLN A 41 7.01 13.98 4.73
CA GLN A 41 7.44 15.21 4.05
C GLN A 41 8.82 15.68 4.53
N TYR A 42 9.03 15.72 5.85
CA TYR A 42 10.29 16.16 6.44
C TYR A 42 11.46 15.30 5.97
N LEU A 43 11.35 13.97 6.06
CA LEU A 43 12.43 13.06 5.68
C LEU A 43 12.70 13.09 4.17
N LEU A 44 11.66 13.05 3.33
CA LEU A 44 11.83 13.06 1.88
C LEU A 44 12.48 14.36 1.41
N ASN A 45 12.05 15.52 1.89
CA ASN A 45 12.66 16.81 1.54
C ASN A 45 14.12 16.90 1.99
N HIS A 46 14.49 16.35 3.16
CA HIS A 46 15.89 16.28 3.60
C HIS A 46 16.74 15.35 2.74
N LEU A 47 16.15 14.35 2.10
CA LEU A 47 16.80 13.46 1.16
C LEU A 47 16.80 14.02 -0.29
N GLY A 48 16.31 15.23 -0.50
CA GLY A 48 16.24 15.87 -1.81
C GLY A 48 15.09 15.40 -2.69
N VAL A 49 14.14 14.64 -2.14
CA VAL A 49 12.91 14.25 -2.85
C VAL A 49 11.82 15.27 -2.54
N MET A 50 11.28 15.94 -3.56
CA MET A 50 10.20 16.89 -3.38
C MET A 50 8.96 16.18 -2.82
N CYS A 51 8.48 16.68 -1.70
CA CYS A 51 7.31 16.15 -1.02
C CYS A 51 6.48 17.30 -0.44
N THR A 52 5.18 17.27 -0.68
CA THR A 52 4.22 18.23 -0.08
C THR A 52 3.10 17.50 0.63
N LEU A 53 2.49 18.19 1.60
CA LEU A 53 1.31 17.71 2.31
C LEU A 53 0.06 17.87 1.44
N VAL A 54 -0.78 16.87 1.44
CA VAL A 54 -2.12 16.87 0.84
C VAL A 54 -3.14 16.64 1.94
N GLN A 55 -4.28 17.29 1.84
CA GLN A 55 -5.39 17.14 2.79
C GLN A 55 -6.67 16.81 2.03
N GLY A 56 -7.56 16.13 2.71
CA GLY A 56 -8.86 15.77 2.18
C GLY A 56 -9.62 14.86 3.12
N THR A 57 -10.41 13.96 2.56
CA THR A 57 -11.21 13.02 3.34
C THR A 57 -11.04 11.59 2.84
N VAL A 58 -11.32 10.62 3.70
CA VAL A 58 -11.34 9.18 3.41
C VAL A 58 -12.64 8.56 3.90
N GLY A 59 -13.00 7.38 3.35
CA GLY A 59 -14.15 6.61 3.79
C GLY A 59 -15.46 7.40 3.75
N THR A 60 -16.08 7.61 4.90
CA THR A 60 -17.38 8.32 5.06
C THR A 60 -17.24 9.83 5.26
N GLY A 61 -16.08 10.41 4.95
CA GLY A 61 -15.80 11.85 5.06
C GLY A 61 -14.92 12.22 6.24
N GLU A 62 -14.15 11.30 6.76
CA GLU A 62 -13.17 11.55 7.80
C GLU A 62 -12.00 12.37 7.27
N ALA A 63 -11.64 13.45 8.00
CA ALA A 63 -10.51 14.30 7.61
C ALA A 63 -9.19 13.51 7.63
N HIS A 64 -8.42 13.62 6.56
CA HIS A 64 -7.18 12.87 6.39
C HIS A 64 -6.06 13.69 5.77
N ALA A 65 -4.81 13.25 5.95
CA ALA A 65 -3.64 13.90 5.40
C ALA A 65 -2.63 12.85 4.90
N TRP A 66 -2.09 13.11 3.71
CA TRP A 66 -1.09 12.28 3.05
C TRP A 66 -0.11 13.14 2.25
N ASN A 67 0.63 12.58 1.32
CA ASN A 67 1.68 13.30 0.60
C ASN A 67 1.52 13.19 -0.93
N LEU A 68 1.94 14.24 -1.62
CA LEU A 68 2.30 14.23 -3.01
C LEU A 68 3.83 14.31 -3.11
N VAL A 69 4.44 13.40 -3.86
CA VAL A 69 5.89 13.31 -4.05
C VAL A 69 6.25 13.43 -5.51
N ARG A 70 7.48 13.88 -5.80
CA ARG A 70 8.03 13.86 -7.16
C ARG A 70 9.24 12.96 -7.20
N VAL A 71 9.15 11.86 -7.98
CA VAL A 71 10.20 10.85 -8.15
C VAL A 71 10.50 10.71 -9.64
N ASP A 72 11.78 10.78 -10.01
CA ASP A 72 12.27 10.60 -11.38
C ASP A 72 11.59 11.52 -12.44
N GLY A 73 11.06 12.66 -12.00
CA GLY A 73 10.40 13.65 -12.87
C GLY A 73 8.88 13.65 -12.80
N ASP A 74 8.26 12.55 -12.31
CA ASP A 74 6.82 12.36 -12.25
C ASP A 74 6.26 12.51 -10.84
N TYR A 75 4.96 12.78 -10.74
CA TYR A 75 4.25 12.95 -9.48
C TYR A 75 3.51 11.66 -9.10
N TYR A 76 3.49 11.37 -7.78
CA TYR A 76 2.82 10.23 -7.18
C TYR A 76 2.20 10.62 -5.85
N TYR A 77 1.16 9.91 -5.43
CA TYR A 77 0.66 10.01 -4.07
C TYR A 77 1.27 8.95 -3.17
N VAL A 78 1.46 9.30 -1.90
CA VAL A 78 1.98 8.41 -0.86
C VAL A 78 1.19 8.64 0.41
N ASP A 79 0.62 7.58 0.97
CA ASP A 79 -0.03 7.61 2.27
C ASP A 79 0.60 6.59 3.23
N THR A 80 1.46 7.08 4.10
CA THR A 80 2.14 6.25 5.11
C THR A 80 1.21 5.79 6.24
N THR A 81 0.10 6.50 6.49
CA THR A 81 -0.88 6.09 7.48
C THR A 81 -1.64 4.85 7.03
N TRP A 82 -2.14 4.88 5.80
CA TRP A 82 -2.86 3.73 5.23
C TRP A 82 -1.94 2.56 4.84
N GLY A 83 -0.64 2.81 4.85
CA GLY A 83 0.38 1.78 4.77
C GLY A 83 0.62 1.02 6.07
N ASP A 84 0.21 1.58 7.19
CA ASP A 84 0.47 1.06 8.53
C ASP A 84 -0.60 0.04 8.95
N ALA A 85 -0.17 -1.15 9.37
CA ALA A 85 -1.09 -2.18 9.88
C ALA A 85 -1.81 -1.74 11.16
N SER A 86 -1.17 -0.93 12.01
CA SER A 86 -1.78 -0.44 13.25
C SER A 86 -2.99 0.45 13.01
N TYR A 87 -2.96 1.29 11.96
CA TYR A 87 -4.11 2.09 11.57
C TYR A 87 -5.30 1.23 11.14
N ARG A 88 -5.03 0.16 10.40
CA ARG A 88 -6.07 -0.75 9.91
C ARG A 88 -6.74 -1.56 11.00
N MET A 89 -6.07 -1.80 12.12
CA MET A 89 -6.64 -2.50 13.27
C MET A 89 -7.66 -1.66 14.05
N GLU A 90 -7.53 -0.33 14.05
CA GLU A 90 -8.50 0.55 14.70
C GLU A 90 -9.87 0.54 14.01
N ASP A 91 -9.96 0.15 12.73
CA ASP A 91 -11.21 0.01 12.00
C ASP A 91 -11.95 -1.32 12.27
N GLY A 92 -11.39 -2.18 13.13
CA GLY A 92 -11.98 -3.46 13.53
C GLY A 92 -11.59 -4.64 12.66
N SER A 93 -10.61 -4.50 11.74
CA SER A 93 -10.06 -5.63 11.01
C SER A 93 -9.17 -6.51 11.90
N GLU A 94 -9.22 -7.83 11.72
CA GLU A 94 -8.40 -8.75 12.52
C GLU A 94 -6.92 -8.69 12.07
N GLN A 95 -6.00 -8.52 13.02
CA GLN A 95 -4.56 -8.39 12.80
C GLN A 95 -3.91 -9.60 12.09
N SER A 96 -4.48 -10.78 12.27
CA SER A 96 -3.88 -12.05 11.83
C SER A 96 -3.89 -12.28 10.31
N SER A 97 -4.49 -11.38 9.53
CA SER A 97 -4.73 -11.58 8.10
C SER A 97 -4.21 -10.47 7.19
N LEU A 98 -3.35 -9.56 7.70
CA LEU A 98 -2.81 -8.47 6.86
C LEU A 98 -1.27 -8.43 6.94
N PRO A 99 -0.56 -8.12 5.85
CA PRO A 99 0.86 -7.84 5.88
C PRO A 99 1.18 -6.66 6.81
N ASP A 100 2.36 -6.67 7.45
CA ASP A 100 2.81 -5.59 8.33
C ASP A 100 2.80 -4.22 7.64
N ILE A 101 3.06 -4.20 6.34
CA ILE A 101 3.03 -3.00 5.50
C ILE A 101 2.08 -3.21 4.32
N ASN A 102 1.20 -2.22 4.11
CA ASN A 102 0.38 -2.12 2.92
C ASN A 102 1.03 -1.19 1.89
N TYR A 103 1.48 -1.73 0.78
CA TYR A 103 2.08 -0.96 -0.31
C TYR A 103 1.07 -0.40 -1.32
N ASP A 104 -0.23 -0.64 -1.13
CA ASP A 104 -1.30 -0.10 -2.01
C ASP A 104 -1.34 1.43 -2.06
N TYR A 105 -0.61 2.10 -1.17
CA TYR A 105 -0.54 3.56 -1.08
C TYR A 105 0.88 4.11 -1.22
N LEU A 106 1.80 3.35 -1.82
CA LEU A 106 3.17 3.80 -2.09
C LEU A 106 3.38 4.12 -3.57
N CYS A 107 3.52 5.41 -3.89
CA CYS A 107 3.72 5.93 -5.25
C CYS A 107 2.59 5.53 -6.20
N VAL A 108 1.37 5.91 -5.84
CA VAL A 108 0.17 5.58 -6.60
C VAL A 108 -0.30 6.73 -7.49
N THR A 109 -1.11 6.40 -8.47
CA THR A 109 -1.74 7.36 -9.40
C THR A 109 -2.87 8.14 -8.72
N THR A 110 -3.34 9.21 -9.38
CA THR A 110 -4.57 9.90 -8.96
C THR A 110 -5.77 8.95 -8.98
N GLU A 111 -5.87 8.11 -10.00
CA GLU A 111 -6.97 7.14 -10.13
C GLU A 111 -6.99 6.14 -8.97
N ASP A 112 -5.85 5.53 -8.64
CA ASP A 112 -5.75 4.59 -7.51
C ASP A 112 -6.09 5.27 -6.18
N LEU A 113 -5.56 6.48 -5.95
CA LEU A 113 -5.82 7.22 -4.72
C LEU A 113 -7.32 7.51 -4.56
N LEU A 114 -7.97 8.02 -5.61
CA LEU A 114 -9.38 8.45 -5.55
C LEU A 114 -10.37 7.31 -5.37
N ARG A 115 -9.95 6.06 -5.42
CA ARG A 115 -10.78 4.90 -5.04
C ARG A 115 -11.15 4.92 -3.54
N THR A 116 -10.36 5.60 -2.72
CA THR A 116 -10.55 5.62 -1.25
C THR A 116 -10.43 7.01 -0.65
N HIS A 117 -9.83 7.98 -1.36
CA HIS A 117 -9.56 9.33 -0.89
C HIS A 117 -10.31 10.37 -1.72
N THR A 118 -10.61 11.51 -1.11
CA THR A 118 -11.08 12.71 -1.80
C THR A 118 -10.10 13.84 -1.51
N ILE A 119 -9.51 14.41 -2.56
CA ILE A 119 -8.57 15.52 -2.42
C ILE A 119 -9.37 16.80 -2.18
N GLU A 120 -9.04 17.52 -1.12
CA GLU A 120 -9.63 18.80 -0.77
C GLU A 120 -8.52 19.86 -0.64
N GLY A 121 -8.85 21.11 -0.96
CA GLY A 121 -7.92 22.22 -0.80
C GLY A 121 -8.10 23.32 -1.83
N ALA A 122 -7.56 24.49 -1.52
CA ALA A 122 -7.63 25.66 -2.41
C ALA A 122 -6.63 25.59 -3.58
N VAL A 123 -5.61 24.72 -3.46
CA VAL A 123 -4.59 24.55 -4.51
C VAL A 123 -4.86 23.22 -5.23
N PRO A 124 -5.12 23.25 -6.54
CA PRO A 124 -5.29 22.03 -7.30
C PRO A 124 -3.99 21.23 -7.33
N MET A 125 -4.09 19.93 -7.07
CA MET A 125 -2.96 19.02 -7.18
C MET A 125 -2.78 18.57 -8.64
N PRO A 126 -1.54 18.29 -9.08
CA PRO A 126 -1.30 17.72 -10.40
C PRO A 126 -1.92 16.32 -10.50
N GLU A 127 -2.38 15.96 -11.69
CA GLU A 127 -2.77 14.61 -12.00
C GLU A 127 -1.54 13.70 -12.05
N CYS A 128 -1.56 12.60 -11.32
CA CYS A 128 -0.51 11.59 -11.27
C CYS A 128 -0.94 10.40 -12.13
N THR A 129 -0.25 10.18 -13.24
CA THR A 129 -0.58 9.12 -14.21
C THR A 129 0.55 8.09 -14.37
N ALA A 130 1.75 8.42 -13.92
CA ALA A 130 2.90 7.54 -14.00
C ALA A 130 2.81 6.39 -12.99
N VAL A 131 3.30 5.21 -13.38
CA VAL A 131 3.31 3.99 -12.55
C VAL A 131 4.72 3.47 -12.27
N ASP A 132 5.76 4.00 -12.91
CA ASP A 132 7.13 3.45 -12.85
C ASP A 132 7.73 3.41 -11.43
N ALA A 133 7.31 4.32 -10.55
CA ALA A 133 7.73 4.32 -9.15
C ALA A 133 6.79 3.55 -8.22
N ASN A 134 5.67 3.01 -8.72
CA ASN A 134 4.76 2.19 -7.92
C ASN A 134 5.50 0.95 -7.40
N TYR A 135 5.23 0.58 -6.16
CA TYR A 135 5.89 -0.55 -5.50
C TYR A 135 5.72 -1.85 -6.29
N TYR A 136 4.50 -2.18 -6.70
CA TYR A 136 4.20 -3.45 -7.38
C TYR A 136 4.78 -3.51 -8.79
N VAL A 137 4.88 -2.37 -9.50
CA VAL A 137 5.58 -2.28 -10.79
C VAL A 137 7.06 -2.63 -10.61
N ARG A 138 7.70 -2.06 -9.59
CA ARG A 138 9.12 -2.31 -9.29
C ARG A 138 9.39 -3.73 -8.79
N GLU A 139 8.46 -4.32 -8.08
CA GLU A 139 8.55 -5.71 -7.63
C GLU A 139 8.19 -6.73 -8.71
N GLY A 140 7.56 -6.30 -9.82
CA GLY A 140 7.11 -7.17 -10.90
C GLY A 140 5.75 -7.82 -10.64
N SER A 141 5.04 -7.40 -9.58
CA SER A 141 3.72 -7.94 -9.20
C SER A 141 2.54 -7.02 -9.57
N TYR A 142 2.76 -6.11 -10.53
CA TYR A 142 1.72 -5.28 -11.15
C TYR A 142 1.27 -5.91 -12.47
N PHE A 143 -0.03 -6.20 -12.60
CA PHE A 143 -0.61 -6.87 -13.75
C PHE A 143 -1.53 -5.96 -14.53
N THR A 144 -1.43 -5.99 -15.85
CA THR A 144 -2.35 -5.33 -16.80
C THR A 144 -3.25 -6.32 -17.53
N ALA A 145 -2.97 -7.61 -17.39
CA ALA A 145 -3.76 -8.76 -17.84
C ALA A 145 -3.26 -10.00 -17.10
N TYR A 146 -4.03 -11.07 -17.06
CA TYR A 146 -3.57 -12.33 -16.50
C TYR A 146 -2.47 -12.95 -17.38
N ASP A 147 -1.26 -13.04 -16.84
CA ASP A 147 -0.09 -13.66 -17.47
C ASP A 147 0.50 -14.71 -16.54
N THR A 148 0.43 -15.98 -16.97
CA THR A 148 0.90 -17.13 -16.18
C THR A 148 2.41 -17.13 -15.99
N GLY A 149 3.17 -16.60 -16.95
CA GLY A 149 4.63 -16.49 -16.86
C GLY A 149 5.03 -15.46 -15.81
N GLN A 150 4.45 -14.25 -15.85
CA GLN A 150 4.67 -13.22 -14.84
C GLN A 150 4.22 -13.71 -13.46
N MET A 151 3.09 -14.42 -13.39
CA MET A 151 2.59 -14.99 -12.13
C MET A 151 3.60 -15.97 -11.53
N GLN A 152 4.15 -16.88 -12.35
CA GLN A 152 5.18 -17.82 -11.90
C GLN A 152 6.42 -17.08 -11.37
N GLU A 153 6.90 -16.04 -12.08
CA GLU A 153 8.06 -15.24 -11.64
C GLU A 153 7.82 -14.55 -10.29
N VAL A 154 6.61 -14.04 -10.05
CA VAL A 154 6.24 -13.40 -8.77
C VAL A 154 6.32 -14.41 -7.62
N PHE A 155 5.77 -15.61 -7.81
CA PHE A 155 5.81 -16.66 -6.80
C PHE A 155 7.23 -17.19 -6.59
N ASP A 156 7.99 -17.46 -7.65
CA ASP A 156 9.38 -17.93 -7.56
C ASP A 156 10.26 -16.93 -6.80
N LYS A 157 10.14 -15.63 -7.12
CA LYS A 157 10.86 -14.57 -6.41
C LYS A 157 10.52 -14.51 -4.92
N ALA A 158 9.25 -14.73 -4.58
CA ALA A 158 8.82 -14.77 -3.17
C ALA A 158 9.42 -15.96 -2.43
N TRP A 159 9.40 -17.15 -3.03
CA TRP A 159 10.03 -18.35 -2.46
C TRP A 159 11.55 -18.18 -2.29
N GLU A 160 12.25 -17.66 -3.30
CA GLU A 160 13.69 -17.43 -3.25
C GLU A 160 14.08 -16.42 -2.16
N SER A 161 13.25 -15.41 -1.93
CA SER A 161 13.49 -14.38 -0.91
C SER A 161 12.97 -14.74 0.48
N GLY A 162 12.31 -15.91 0.63
CA GLY A 162 11.74 -16.35 1.90
C GLY A 162 10.57 -15.49 2.39
N ARG A 163 9.84 -14.86 1.50
CA ARG A 163 8.63 -14.10 1.85
C ARG A 163 7.53 -15.03 2.34
N THR A 164 6.75 -14.56 3.28
CA THR A 164 5.59 -15.27 3.83
C THR A 164 4.27 -14.82 3.22
N ASP A 165 4.30 -13.73 2.46
CA ASP A 165 3.15 -13.19 1.73
C ASP A 165 3.53 -12.67 0.35
N ILE A 166 2.57 -12.68 -0.55
CA ILE A 166 2.67 -12.16 -1.92
C ILE A 166 1.45 -11.30 -2.18
N THR A 167 1.66 -10.04 -2.56
CA THR A 167 0.57 -9.17 -2.99
C THR A 167 0.69 -8.87 -4.49
N ILE A 168 -0.41 -9.07 -5.20
CA ILE A 168 -0.59 -8.78 -6.61
C ILE A 168 -1.46 -7.53 -6.72
N LYS A 169 -1.07 -6.58 -7.55
CA LYS A 169 -1.82 -5.37 -7.89
C LYS A 169 -2.26 -5.44 -9.35
N CYS A 170 -3.52 -5.10 -9.63
CA CYS A 170 -4.07 -5.03 -10.99
C CYS A 170 -4.26 -3.58 -11.43
N SER A 171 -4.12 -3.33 -12.75
CA SER A 171 -4.28 -2.00 -13.35
C SER A 171 -5.72 -1.50 -13.34
N ASP A 172 -6.65 -2.41 -13.47
CA ASP A 172 -8.08 -2.12 -13.59
C ASP A 172 -8.94 -3.27 -13.07
N GLU A 173 -10.25 -3.03 -12.99
CA GLU A 173 -11.22 -3.99 -12.46
C GLU A 173 -11.34 -5.25 -13.30
N TYR A 174 -11.19 -5.13 -14.63
CA TYR A 174 -11.27 -6.30 -15.51
C TYR A 174 -10.11 -7.27 -15.26
N CYS A 175 -8.88 -6.75 -15.20
CA CYS A 175 -7.69 -7.53 -14.86
C CYS A 175 -7.83 -8.17 -13.47
N TYR A 176 -8.34 -7.41 -12.49
CA TYR A 176 -8.55 -7.91 -11.14
C TYR A 176 -9.55 -9.07 -11.09
N GLU A 177 -10.70 -8.94 -11.76
CA GLU A 177 -11.72 -9.99 -11.83
C GLU A 177 -11.19 -11.24 -12.56
N GLU A 178 -10.46 -11.07 -13.67
CA GLU A 178 -9.83 -12.15 -14.41
C GLU A 178 -8.85 -12.94 -13.52
N ILE A 179 -7.94 -12.26 -12.83
CA ILE A 179 -6.97 -12.88 -11.93
C ILE A 179 -7.66 -13.55 -10.73
N CYS A 180 -8.64 -12.90 -10.12
CA CYS A 180 -9.41 -13.52 -9.03
C CYS A 180 -10.12 -14.79 -9.49
N ASN A 181 -10.74 -14.78 -10.69
CA ASN A 181 -11.38 -15.97 -11.23
C ASN A 181 -10.37 -17.10 -11.47
N ALA A 182 -9.26 -16.82 -12.14
CA ALA A 182 -8.23 -17.84 -12.43
C ALA A 182 -7.64 -18.41 -11.12
N LEU A 183 -7.12 -17.56 -10.25
CA LEU A 183 -6.37 -18.02 -9.07
C LEU A 183 -7.28 -18.64 -8.00
N ILE A 184 -8.45 -18.06 -7.75
CA ILE A 184 -9.35 -18.49 -6.67
C ILE A 184 -10.49 -19.35 -7.22
N GLY A 185 -11.19 -18.88 -8.25
CA GLY A 185 -12.34 -19.56 -8.84
C GLY A 185 -11.97 -20.89 -9.49
N GLU A 186 -10.97 -20.89 -10.32
CA GLU A 186 -10.45 -22.08 -11.03
C GLU A 186 -9.33 -22.79 -10.26
N GLN A 187 -8.93 -22.24 -9.11
CA GLN A 187 -7.92 -22.80 -8.21
C GLN A 187 -6.52 -22.94 -8.83
N GLU A 188 -6.19 -22.13 -9.84
CA GLU A 188 -4.87 -22.16 -10.48
C GLU A 188 -3.75 -21.73 -9.53
N ILE A 189 -4.08 -21.05 -8.42
CA ILE A 189 -3.13 -20.68 -7.37
C ILE A 189 -2.25 -21.84 -6.92
N PHE A 190 -2.82 -23.06 -6.83
CA PHE A 190 -2.09 -24.23 -6.38
C PHE A 190 -0.99 -24.68 -7.35
N SER A 191 -1.04 -24.26 -8.63
CA SER A 191 0.03 -24.52 -9.59
C SER A 191 1.31 -23.70 -9.34
N TYR A 192 1.18 -22.58 -8.62
CA TYR A 192 2.29 -21.69 -8.25
C TYR A 192 2.84 -21.97 -6.84
N MET A 193 2.15 -22.79 -6.05
CA MET A 193 2.56 -23.13 -4.69
C MET A 193 3.64 -24.20 -4.69
N GLN A 194 4.54 -24.15 -3.70
CA GLN A 194 5.51 -25.23 -3.46
C GLN A 194 4.91 -26.27 -2.48
N GLY A 195 5.15 -27.56 -2.76
CA GLY A 195 4.67 -28.67 -1.93
C GLY A 195 3.23 -29.09 -2.23
N ASP A 196 2.70 -30.04 -1.44
CA ASP A 196 1.36 -30.60 -1.59
C ASP A 196 0.33 -29.78 -0.78
N ASN A 197 0.22 -28.48 -1.06
CA ASN A 197 -0.72 -27.62 -0.37
C ASN A 197 -2.14 -27.81 -0.91
N SER A 198 -3.09 -28.06 -0.01
CA SER A 198 -4.53 -28.21 -0.31
C SER A 198 -5.38 -27.01 0.13
N SER A 199 -4.75 -26.02 0.77
CA SER A 199 -5.41 -24.79 1.24
C SER A 199 -4.46 -23.62 1.17
N ILE A 200 -5.00 -22.42 0.98
CA ILE A 200 -4.26 -21.16 0.99
C ILE A 200 -5.10 -20.08 1.67
N THR A 201 -4.44 -19.26 2.46
CA THR A 201 -5.06 -18.05 3.02
C THR A 201 -4.83 -16.90 2.07
N TYR A 202 -5.88 -16.13 1.80
CA TYR A 202 -5.79 -14.95 0.95
C TYR A 202 -6.70 -13.82 1.45
N ALA A 203 -6.39 -12.59 1.07
CA ALA A 203 -7.23 -11.42 1.28
C ALA A 203 -7.41 -10.65 -0.03
N GLN A 204 -8.62 -10.15 -0.24
CA GLN A 204 -9.01 -9.35 -1.41
C GLN A 204 -9.22 -7.90 -1.00
N ASN A 205 -8.54 -6.97 -1.66
CA ASN A 205 -8.81 -5.54 -1.57
C ASN A 205 -9.39 -5.03 -2.90
N GLN A 206 -10.69 -5.22 -3.08
CA GLN A 206 -11.37 -4.82 -4.31
C GLN A 206 -11.28 -3.31 -4.58
N LYS A 207 -11.22 -2.48 -3.52
CA LYS A 207 -11.08 -1.03 -3.69
C LYS A 207 -9.73 -0.65 -4.30
N GLN A 208 -8.67 -1.32 -3.90
CA GLN A 208 -7.32 -1.08 -4.42
C GLN A 208 -6.90 -2.07 -5.49
N LEU A 209 -7.79 -2.97 -5.91
CA LEU A 209 -7.52 -4.00 -6.92
C LEU A 209 -6.26 -4.81 -6.60
N SER A 210 -6.09 -5.15 -5.33
CA SER A 210 -4.98 -5.97 -4.86
C SER A 210 -5.46 -7.26 -4.20
N LEU A 211 -4.63 -8.32 -4.33
CA LEU A 211 -4.90 -9.66 -3.86
C LEU A 211 -3.65 -10.18 -3.16
N THR A 212 -3.78 -10.50 -1.88
CA THR A 212 -2.67 -11.00 -1.06
C THR A 212 -2.86 -12.47 -0.76
N PHE A 213 -1.79 -13.26 -0.92
CA PHE A 213 -1.71 -14.67 -0.56
C PHE A 213 -0.66 -14.88 0.52
N TRP A 214 -0.95 -15.70 1.53
CA TRP A 214 0.02 -16.13 2.52
C TRP A 214 0.61 -17.48 2.11
N VAL A 215 1.92 -17.47 1.90
CA VAL A 215 2.71 -18.60 1.39
C VAL A 215 3.58 -19.15 2.51
N THR A 216 2.97 -19.70 3.54
CA THR A 216 3.71 -20.34 4.63
C THR A 216 4.02 -21.79 4.27
N ASN A 217 5.29 -22.17 4.36
CA ASN A 217 5.68 -23.58 4.42
C ASN A 217 5.40 -24.07 5.85
N GLU A 218 4.29 -24.81 6.09
CA GLU A 218 4.17 -25.64 7.26
C GLU A 218 4.95 -26.94 7.09
#